data_6cbb005d21844cb9ecab809523a3ca3b
#
_entry.id   6cbb005d21844cb9ecab809523a3ca3b
#
_cell.length_a   1.000
_cell.length_b   1.000
_cell.length_c   1.000
_cell.angle_alpha   90.00
_cell.angle_beta   90.00
_cell.angle_gamma   90.00
#
_symmetry.space_group_name_H-M   'P 1'
#
loop_
_entity.id
_entity.type
_entity.pdbx_description
1 polymer ?
#
loop_
_entity_poly.entity_id
_entity_poly.type
_entity_poly.pdbx_seq_one_letter_code
_entity_poly.pdbx_strand_id
1 'polypeptide(L)'
;SLPEGTKSIIIDPDQTLPDGNRPNNATSKPLAFTWVFDQPQYYKREIFWMPWLFSGNHYNGWTPGLNFYNGFVPGYDYGIGFRPMWDFLNEQLVGSFSASKTVYGLGSFYSSNFSFDAARNSGRTGAHFEFKGKRKKHLERFPVWETIFNIDYHNILENAVDSEYYD
;
A
#
# COMPACT_ATOMS: atom_id res chain seq x y z
N SER A 1 -30.19 -6.49 22.61
CA SER A 1 -29.70 -7.68 21.90
C SER A 1 -29.96 -7.52 20.40
N LEU A 2 -28.99 -7.92 19.57
CA LEU A 2 -29.17 -7.90 18.12
C LEU A 2 -30.11 -9.05 17.71
N PRO A 3 -30.88 -8.88 16.61
CA PRO A 3 -31.69 -9.95 16.05
C PRO A 3 -30.83 -11.17 15.70
N GLU A 4 -31.39 -12.36 15.91
CA GLU A 4 -30.73 -13.61 15.55
C GLU A 4 -30.50 -13.68 14.03
N GLY A 5 -29.30 -14.04 13.61
CA GLY A 5 -28.92 -14.05 12.19
C GLY A 5 -28.29 -12.76 11.65
N THR A 6 -28.09 -11.74 12.48
CA THR A 6 -27.40 -10.50 12.08
C THR A 6 -25.96 -10.79 11.65
N LYS A 7 -25.64 -10.60 10.35
CA LYS A 7 -24.30 -10.84 9.79
C LYS A 7 -23.39 -9.60 9.85
N SER A 8 -23.96 -8.42 9.77
CA SER A 8 -23.21 -7.16 9.78
C SER A 8 -24.09 -6.02 10.29
N ILE A 9 -23.45 -5.04 10.92
CA ILE A 9 -24.04 -3.76 11.29
C ILE A 9 -23.23 -2.69 10.61
N ILE A 10 -23.91 -1.75 9.97
CA ILE A 10 -23.33 -0.58 9.35
C ILE A 10 -23.99 0.64 10.00
N ILE A 11 -23.17 1.58 10.48
CA ILE A 11 -23.59 2.87 11.00
C ILE A 11 -23.44 3.89 9.87
N ASP A 12 -24.45 4.73 9.65
CA ASP A 12 -24.45 5.78 8.62
C ASP A 12 -24.03 5.26 7.23
N PRO A 13 -24.80 4.31 6.65
CA PRO A 13 -24.45 3.73 5.34
C PRO A 13 -24.42 4.77 4.22
N ASP A 14 -25.21 5.83 4.35
CA ASP A 14 -25.29 6.93 3.36
C ASP A 14 -24.22 8.01 3.58
N GLN A 15 -23.37 7.85 4.59
CA GLN A 15 -22.24 8.71 4.91
C GLN A 15 -22.63 10.19 5.14
N THR A 16 -23.78 10.43 5.73
CA THR A 16 -24.35 11.76 5.97
C THR A 16 -23.80 12.42 7.23
N LEU A 17 -23.30 11.63 8.19
CA LEU A 17 -22.75 12.16 9.44
C LEU A 17 -21.30 12.59 9.26
N PRO A 18 -20.86 13.68 9.91
CA PRO A 18 -19.47 14.11 9.93
C PRO A 18 -18.64 13.16 10.84
N ASP A 19 -18.10 12.10 10.25
CA ASP A 19 -17.26 11.12 10.94
C ASP A 19 -15.85 11.13 10.35
N GLY A 20 -14.84 11.37 11.19
CA GLY A 20 -13.43 11.35 10.81
C GLY A 20 -12.82 9.95 10.73
N ASN A 21 -13.51 8.91 11.19
CA ASN A 21 -13.03 7.52 11.15
C ASN A 21 -14.10 6.55 10.62
N ARG A 22 -14.64 6.85 9.48
CA ARG A 22 -15.68 6.03 8.82
C ARG A 22 -15.36 4.54 8.66
N PRO A 23 -14.09 4.09 8.52
CA PRO A 23 -13.76 2.68 8.51
C PRO A 23 -14.19 1.89 9.76
N ASN A 24 -14.48 2.52 10.90
CA ASN A 24 -14.97 1.81 12.10
C ASN A 24 -16.49 1.60 12.11
N ASN A 25 -17.22 2.17 11.15
CA ASN A 25 -18.68 2.15 11.10
C ASN A 25 -19.30 0.81 10.66
N ALA A 26 -18.50 -0.20 10.37
CA ALA A 26 -19.00 -1.52 9.97
C ALA A 26 -18.31 -2.64 10.76
N THR A 27 -19.10 -3.58 11.25
CA THR A 27 -18.59 -4.76 11.99
C THR A 27 -17.99 -5.82 11.06
N SER A 28 -18.43 -5.88 9.81
CA SER A 28 -17.89 -6.76 8.77
C SER A 28 -17.59 -5.92 7.53
N LYS A 29 -16.40 -6.09 6.98
CA LYS A 29 -15.92 -5.34 5.81
C LYS A 29 -15.52 -6.32 4.72
N PRO A 30 -16.43 -6.66 3.80
CA PRO A 30 -16.11 -7.50 2.66
C PRO A 30 -15.10 -6.80 1.75
N LEU A 31 -14.22 -7.57 1.11
CA LEU A 31 -13.30 -7.08 0.10
C LEU A 31 -14.10 -6.66 -1.14
N ALA A 32 -13.79 -5.52 -1.71
CA ALA A 32 -14.35 -5.02 -2.96
C ALA A 32 -13.26 -4.43 -3.86
N PHE A 33 -13.39 -4.64 -5.15
CA PHE A 33 -12.58 -3.98 -6.17
C PHE A 33 -13.39 -2.84 -6.75
N THR A 34 -12.90 -1.61 -6.59
CA THR A 34 -13.63 -0.38 -6.92
C THR A 34 -12.87 0.36 -8.01
N TRP A 35 -13.57 0.86 -9.00
CA TRP A 35 -12.97 1.70 -10.03
C TRP A 35 -12.52 3.02 -9.40
N VAL A 36 -11.38 3.55 -9.84
CA VAL A 36 -10.75 4.74 -9.22
C VAL A 36 -11.63 5.98 -9.20
N PHE A 37 -12.59 6.10 -10.12
CA PHE A 37 -13.52 7.22 -10.19
C PHE A 37 -14.86 6.97 -9.47
N ASP A 38 -15.09 5.77 -8.92
CA ASP A 38 -16.26 5.47 -8.12
C ASP A 38 -16.13 6.05 -6.71
N GLN A 39 -17.26 6.33 -6.08
CA GLN A 39 -17.25 6.82 -4.70
C GLN A 39 -16.81 5.74 -3.71
N PRO A 40 -15.90 6.04 -2.78
CA PRO A 40 -15.47 5.12 -1.74
C PRO A 40 -16.63 4.67 -0.84
N GLN A 41 -16.69 3.38 -0.56
CA GLN A 41 -17.66 2.77 0.36
C GLN A 41 -16.94 2.34 1.64
N TYR A 42 -16.91 3.17 2.65
CA TYR A 42 -16.12 2.98 3.87
C TYR A 42 -16.48 1.73 4.71
N TYR A 43 -17.64 1.11 4.45
CA TYR A 43 -18.03 -0.17 5.07
C TYR A 43 -17.47 -1.40 4.33
N LYS A 44 -16.64 -1.21 3.31
CA LYS A 44 -15.92 -2.25 2.58
C LYS A 44 -14.41 -2.08 2.75
N ARG A 45 -13.67 -3.15 2.52
CA ARG A 45 -12.22 -3.10 2.30
C ARG A 45 -11.99 -2.91 0.81
N GLU A 46 -11.87 -1.68 0.38
CA GLU A 46 -11.77 -1.38 -1.04
C GLU A 46 -10.32 -1.42 -1.52
N ILE A 47 -10.14 -2.07 -2.64
CA ILE A 47 -8.95 -1.98 -3.47
C ILE A 47 -9.37 -1.26 -4.73
N PHE A 48 -8.89 -0.05 -4.89
CA PHE A 48 -9.10 0.75 -6.10
C PHE A 48 -8.22 0.22 -7.21
N TRP A 49 -8.74 0.22 -8.43
CA TRP A 49 -7.99 -0.20 -9.59
C TRP A 49 -8.15 0.78 -10.74
N MET A 50 -7.13 0.86 -11.59
CA MET A 50 -7.12 1.64 -12.81
C MET A 50 -6.15 1.04 -13.84
N PRO A 51 -6.42 1.19 -15.15
CA PRO A 51 -5.41 0.91 -16.17
C PRO A 51 -4.18 1.79 -15.97
N TRP A 52 -3.02 1.23 -16.21
CA TRP A 52 -1.75 1.93 -16.20
C TRP A 52 -1.13 1.87 -17.59
N LEU A 53 -1.35 2.94 -18.40
CA LEU A 53 -1.04 2.93 -19.84
C LEU A 53 0.16 3.80 -20.20
N PHE A 54 0.61 4.67 -19.28
CA PHE A 54 1.61 5.70 -19.53
C PHE A 54 2.98 5.36 -18.94
N SER A 55 3.31 4.07 -18.89
CA SER A 55 4.62 3.63 -18.42
C SER A 55 5.45 3.15 -19.60
N GLY A 56 6.73 3.51 -19.58
CA GLY A 56 7.70 3.06 -20.56
C GLY A 56 9.03 3.76 -20.37
N ASN A 57 10.07 3.11 -20.78
CA ASN A 57 11.43 3.64 -20.78
C ASN A 57 12.24 2.97 -21.89
N HIS A 58 13.47 3.42 -22.10
CA HIS A 58 14.31 2.91 -23.17
C HIS A 58 14.63 1.40 -23.04
N TYR A 59 14.73 0.89 -21.83
CA TYR A 59 15.04 -0.52 -21.55
C TYR A 59 13.83 -1.46 -21.74
N ASN A 60 12.65 -1.06 -21.24
CA ASN A 60 11.44 -1.88 -21.27
C ASN A 60 10.51 -1.57 -22.45
N GLY A 61 10.74 -0.45 -23.15
CA GLY A 61 9.76 0.05 -24.10
C GLY A 61 8.46 0.44 -23.40
N TRP A 62 7.34 0.23 -24.06
CA TRP A 62 6.02 0.48 -23.47
C TRP A 62 5.62 -0.66 -22.51
N THR A 63 5.18 -0.31 -21.31
CA THR A 63 4.83 -1.24 -20.24
C THR A 63 3.43 -0.96 -19.68
N PRO A 64 2.36 -1.32 -20.42
CA PRO A 64 1.00 -1.18 -19.91
C PRO A 64 0.73 -2.19 -18.80
N GLY A 65 -0.23 -1.85 -17.94
CA GLY A 65 -0.59 -2.70 -16.81
C GLY A 65 -1.86 -2.27 -16.11
N LEU A 66 -1.98 -2.71 -14.88
CA LEU A 66 -3.04 -2.31 -13.96
C LEU A 66 -2.41 -1.79 -12.68
N ASN A 67 -3.05 -0.82 -12.04
CA ASN A 67 -2.64 -0.34 -10.73
C ASN A 67 -3.77 -0.63 -9.73
N PHE A 68 -3.42 -1.31 -8.64
CA PHE A 68 -4.30 -1.64 -7.53
C PHE A 68 -3.76 -1.01 -6.26
N TYR A 69 -4.60 -0.34 -5.47
CA TYR A 69 -4.18 0.29 -4.23
C TYR A 69 -5.37 0.64 -3.32
N ASN A 70 -5.11 0.78 -2.03
CA ASN A 70 -6.15 1.14 -1.06
C ASN A 70 -5.92 2.51 -0.37
N GLY A 71 -4.96 3.30 -0.84
CA GLY A 71 -4.47 4.50 -0.14
C GLY A 71 -5.39 5.73 -0.17
N PHE A 72 -6.53 5.70 -0.87
CA PHE A 72 -7.46 6.83 -0.91
C PHE A 72 -8.39 6.94 0.30
N VAL A 73 -8.52 5.87 1.08
CA VAL A 73 -9.41 5.87 2.23
C VAL A 73 -8.61 6.21 3.49
N PRO A 74 -8.78 7.41 4.06
CA PRO A 74 -8.15 7.72 5.33
C PRO A 74 -8.68 6.80 6.44
N GLY A 75 -7.81 6.45 7.39
CA GLY A 75 -8.15 5.64 8.55
C GLY A 75 -7.88 4.15 8.42
N TYR A 76 -7.37 3.65 7.30
CA TYR A 76 -6.80 2.31 7.27
C TYR A 76 -5.43 2.30 7.96
N ASP A 77 -5.23 1.30 8.82
CA ASP A 77 -3.95 1.02 9.47
C ASP A 77 -3.03 0.14 8.59
N TYR A 78 -3.42 -0.10 7.34
CA TYR A 78 -2.66 -0.85 6.34
C TYR A 78 -2.73 -0.18 4.97
N GLY A 79 -1.66 -0.31 4.23
CA GLY A 79 -1.53 0.09 2.83
C GLY A 79 -1.23 -1.13 1.95
N ILE A 80 -1.82 -1.19 0.77
CA ILE A 80 -1.49 -2.16 -0.27
C ILE A 80 -1.41 -1.42 -1.59
N GLY A 81 -0.35 -1.68 -2.34
CA GLY A 81 -0.19 -1.27 -3.73
C GLY A 81 0.33 -2.43 -4.55
N PHE A 82 -0.24 -2.66 -5.72
CA PHE A 82 0.21 -3.68 -6.65
C PHE A 82 0.04 -3.19 -8.07
N ARG A 83 1.12 -3.19 -8.83
CA ARG A 83 1.15 -2.71 -10.22
C ARG A 83 1.82 -3.73 -11.12
N PRO A 84 1.10 -4.75 -11.58
CA PRO A 84 1.58 -5.65 -12.61
C PRO A 84 1.57 -4.95 -13.96
N MET A 85 2.67 -5.04 -14.70
CA MET A 85 2.84 -4.48 -16.03
C MET A 85 3.50 -5.48 -16.95
N TRP A 86 3.22 -5.41 -18.24
CA TRP A 86 3.86 -6.24 -19.25
C TRP A 86 4.88 -5.42 -20.04
N ASP A 87 6.12 -5.86 -20.00
CA ASP A 87 7.22 -5.33 -20.78
C ASP A 87 7.20 -5.97 -22.17
N PHE A 88 6.78 -5.19 -23.18
CA PHE A 88 6.67 -5.69 -24.54
C PHE A 88 8.01 -5.85 -25.25
N LEU A 89 9.04 -5.12 -24.83
CA LEU A 89 10.36 -5.22 -25.46
C LEU A 89 11.11 -6.49 -25.02
N ASN A 90 11.01 -6.85 -23.75
CA ASN A 90 11.69 -8.00 -23.16
C ASN A 90 10.76 -9.19 -22.88
N GLU A 91 9.48 -9.11 -23.28
CA GLU A 91 8.46 -10.14 -23.13
C GLU A 91 8.35 -10.72 -21.70
N GLN A 92 8.34 -9.84 -20.69
CA GLN A 92 8.37 -10.24 -19.29
C GLN A 92 7.39 -9.45 -18.42
N LEU A 93 7.01 -10.07 -17.31
CA LEU A 93 6.25 -9.38 -16.27
C LEU A 93 7.17 -8.50 -15.44
N VAL A 94 6.82 -7.22 -15.33
CA VAL A 94 7.48 -6.21 -14.50
C VAL A 94 6.45 -5.51 -13.62
N GLY A 95 6.88 -4.67 -12.72
CA GLY A 95 5.97 -3.90 -11.89
C GLY A 95 6.45 -3.71 -10.47
N SER A 96 5.51 -3.37 -9.59
CA SER A 96 5.80 -3.11 -8.18
C SER A 96 4.73 -3.67 -7.26
N PHE A 97 5.14 -3.98 -6.05
CA PHE A 97 4.29 -4.36 -4.94
C PHE A 97 4.70 -3.54 -3.73
N SER A 98 3.73 -3.01 -2.99
CA SER A 98 3.96 -2.38 -1.70
C SER A 98 2.91 -2.85 -0.69
N ALA A 99 3.33 -3.02 0.55
CA ALA A 99 2.45 -3.33 1.66
C ALA A 99 2.94 -2.62 2.91
N SER A 100 2.02 -2.07 3.68
CA SER A 100 2.36 -1.48 4.97
C SER A 100 1.29 -1.79 6.02
N LYS A 101 1.70 -1.82 7.29
CA LYS A 101 0.80 -2.05 8.43
C LYS A 101 1.26 -1.24 9.61
N THR A 102 0.35 -0.47 10.20
CA THR A 102 0.54 0.17 11.50
C THR A 102 -0.11 -0.66 12.59
N VAL A 103 0.66 -0.97 13.62
CA VAL A 103 0.21 -1.69 14.81
C VAL A 103 0.42 -0.81 16.03
N TYR A 104 -0.60 -0.66 16.87
CA TYR A 104 -0.53 0.12 18.09
C TYR A 104 -0.32 -0.79 19.30
N GLY A 105 0.50 -0.34 20.26
CA GLY A 105 0.73 -1.06 21.51
C GLY A 105 1.61 -2.31 21.36
N LEU A 106 2.50 -2.36 20.40
CA LEU A 106 3.42 -3.49 20.23
C LEU A 106 4.61 -3.39 21.19
N GLY A 107 4.60 -4.19 22.26
CA GLY A 107 5.64 -4.19 23.29
C GLY A 107 5.80 -2.80 23.92
N SER A 108 7.00 -2.22 23.83
CA SER A 108 7.30 -0.88 24.34
C SER A 108 6.96 0.27 23.37
N PHE A 109 6.49 -0.04 22.18
CA PHE A 109 6.13 0.96 21.18
C PHE A 109 4.63 1.30 21.26
N TYR A 110 4.28 2.58 21.27
CA TYR A 110 2.88 2.99 21.17
C TYR A 110 2.35 2.89 19.72
N SER A 111 3.26 2.96 18.74
CA SER A 111 2.97 2.78 17.32
C SER A 111 4.16 2.12 16.64
N SER A 112 3.89 1.11 15.85
CA SER A 112 4.87 0.39 15.03
C SER A 112 4.34 0.34 13.61
N ASN A 113 5.15 0.79 12.64
CA ASN A 113 4.85 0.67 11.22
C ASN A 113 5.81 -0.36 10.61
N PHE A 114 5.24 -1.26 9.83
CA PHE A 114 5.96 -2.21 8.99
C PHE A 114 5.64 -1.85 7.55
N SER A 115 6.65 -1.69 6.71
CA SER A 115 6.48 -1.52 5.27
C SER A 115 7.38 -2.46 4.49
N PHE A 116 6.87 -2.92 3.38
CA PHE A 116 7.57 -3.75 2.41
C PHE A 116 7.26 -3.24 1.02
N ASP A 117 8.29 -2.98 0.25
CA ASP A 117 8.23 -2.56 -1.13
C ASP A 117 9.10 -3.48 -1.98
N ALA A 118 8.61 -3.89 -3.13
CA ALA A 118 9.37 -4.65 -4.10
C ALA A 118 9.04 -4.15 -5.51
N ALA A 119 10.04 -4.05 -6.36
CA ALA A 119 9.86 -3.63 -7.74
C ALA A 119 10.81 -4.38 -8.68
N ARG A 120 10.33 -4.65 -9.87
CA ARG A 120 11.12 -5.09 -11.00
C ARG A 120 10.78 -4.20 -12.18
N ASN A 121 11.73 -3.39 -12.61
CA ASN A 121 11.56 -2.49 -13.74
C ASN A 121 12.93 -2.03 -14.25
N SER A 122 13.05 -1.75 -15.55
CA SER A 122 14.26 -1.20 -16.18
C SER A 122 15.52 -2.02 -15.89
N GLY A 123 15.40 -3.36 -15.93
CA GLY A 123 16.51 -4.27 -15.64
C GLY A 123 16.95 -4.30 -14.17
N ARG A 124 16.23 -3.61 -13.29
CA ARG A 124 16.50 -3.57 -11.86
C ARG A 124 15.42 -4.33 -11.10
N THR A 125 15.85 -5.13 -10.14
CA THR A 125 14.96 -5.77 -9.17
C THR A 125 15.40 -5.32 -7.79
N GLY A 126 14.45 -4.82 -7.00
CA GLY A 126 14.73 -4.38 -5.64
C GLY A 126 13.61 -4.79 -4.69
N ALA A 127 13.97 -4.95 -3.44
CA ALA A 127 13.04 -5.10 -2.33
C ALA A 127 13.56 -4.30 -1.13
N HIS A 128 12.64 -3.64 -0.44
CA HIS A 128 12.90 -2.85 0.74
C HIS A 128 11.93 -3.26 1.85
N PHE A 129 12.44 -3.50 3.02
CA PHE A 129 11.65 -3.69 4.24
C PHE A 129 12.06 -2.62 5.26
N GLU A 130 11.07 -1.93 5.82
CA GLU A 130 11.28 -0.98 6.91
C GLU A 130 10.40 -1.36 8.12
N PHE A 131 10.99 -1.35 9.28
CA PHE A 131 10.30 -1.30 10.57
C PHE A 131 10.56 0.06 11.23
N LYS A 132 9.49 0.75 11.63
CA LYS A 132 9.57 2.04 12.32
C LYS A 132 8.75 2.00 13.61
N GLY A 133 9.41 1.93 14.74
CA GLY A 133 8.79 1.89 16.07
C GLY A 133 8.91 3.22 16.80
N LYS A 134 7.82 3.74 17.34
CA LYS A 134 7.76 5.00 18.11
C LYS A 134 7.46 4.71 19.57
N ARG A 135 8.29 5.26 20.48
CA ARG A 135 8.11 5.20 21.93
C ARG A 135 7.74 6.55 22.48
N LYS A 136 6.84 6.60 23.45
CA LYS A 136 6.58 7.77 24.27
C LYS A 136 7.19 7.58 25.66
N LYS A 137 7.83 8.60 26.19
CA LYS A 137 8.11 8.70 27.59
C LYS A 137 6.83 9.15 28.31
N HIS A 138 6.57 8.61 29.49
CA HIS A 138 5.38 8.94 30.30
C HIS A 138 5.15 10.46 30.33
N LEU A 139 3.93 10.92 29.96
CA LEU A 139 3.47 12.33 30.02
C LEU A 139 3.99 13.30 28.94
N GLU A 140 4.77 12.87 27.97
CA GLU A 140 5.21 13.76 26.89
C GLU A 140 4.26 13.77 25.70
N ARG A 141 4.01 14.97 25.12
CA ARG A 141 3.11 15.15 23.96
C ARG A 141 3.69 14.60 22.66
N PHE A 142 5.02 14.52 22.55
CA PHE A 142 5.72 14.09 21.34
C PHE A 142 6.46 12.78 21.57
N PRO A 143 6.63 11.93 20.51
CA PRO A 143 7.47 10.75 20.60
C PRO A 143 8.92 11.18 20.88
N VAL A 144 9.53 10.61 21.92
CA VAL A 144 10.90 10.94 22.32
C VAL A 144 11.92 10.10 21.58
N TRP A 145 11.52 8.89 21.17
CA TRP A 145 12.40 7.93 20.52
C TRP A 145 11.72 7.28 19.33
N GLU A 146 12.44 7.23 18.21
CA GLU A 146 12.08 6.46 17.04
C GLU A 146 13.17 5.43 16.76
N THR A 147 12.78 4.18 16.58
CA THR A 147 13.67 3.09 16.17
C THR A 147 13.33 2.73 14.74
N ILE A 148 14.32 2.77 13.85
CA ILE A 148 14.16 2.42 12.43
C ILE A 148 15.11 1.25 12.15
N PHE A 149 14.58 0.24 11.48
CA PHE A 149 15.33 -0.89 10.97
C PHE A 149 14.97 -1.11 9.51
N ASN A 150 15.97 -1.13 8.63
CA ASN A 150 15.80 -1.29 7.19
C ASN A 150 16.60 -2.49 6.69
N ILE A 151 16.04 -3.19 5.72
CA ILE A 151 16.71 -4.20 4.89
C ILE A 151 16.45 -3.85 3.44
N ASP A 152 17.53 -3.72 2.67
CA ASP A 152 17.48 -3.43 1.26
C ASP A 152 18.10 -4.56 0.45
N TYR A 153 17.44 -4.95 -0.62
CA TYR A 153 17.95 -5.85 -1.63
C TYR A 153 17.89 -5.18 -3.00
N HIS A 154 19.01 -5.18 -3.70
CA HIS A 154 19.09 -4.66 -5.07
C HIS A 154 19.83 -5.64 -5.96
N ASN A 155 19.27 -5.87 -7.15
CA ASN A 155 19.91 -6.61 -8.21
C ASN A 155 19.73 -5.83 -9.52
N ILE A 156 20.82 -5.64 -10.25
CA ILE A 156 20.86 -4.94 -11.53
C ILE A 156 21.35 -5.94 -12.57
N LEU A 157 20.57 -6.14 -13.64
CA LEU A 157 20.99 -6.97 -14.74
C LEU A 157 22.09 -6.24 -15.54
N GLU A 158 23.11 -6.96 -15.96
CA GLU A 158 24.27 -6.39 -16.69
C GLU A 158 23.86 -5.56 -17.92
N ASN A 159 22.81 -5.98 -18.61
CA ASN A 159 22.30 -5.29 -19.81
C ASN A 159 21.49 -4.02 -19.49
N ALA A 160 21.25 -3.71 -18.21
CA ALA A 160 20.51 -2.53 -17.79
C ALA A 160 21.43 -1.36 -17.43
N VAL A 161 22.71 -1.60 -17.40
CA VAL A 161 23.72 -0.56 -17.17
C VAL A 161 24.16 -0.07 -18.55
N ASP A 162 23.64 1.09 -18.97
CA ASP A 162 24.14 1.76 -20.17
C ASP A 162 25.60 2.15 -19.90
N SER A 163 26.52 1.55 -20.63
CA SER A 163 27.97 1.84 -20.53
C SER A 163 28.31 3.30 -20.82
N GLU A 164 27.43 4.02 -21.52
CA GLU A 164 27.60 5.44 -21.84
C GLU A 164 27.50 6.40 -20.64
N TYR A 165 26.99 5.95 -19.49
CA TYR A 165 26.84 6.80 -18.29
C TYR A 165 27.96 6.63 -17.26
N TYR A 166 28.97 5.78 -17.53
CA TYR A 166 30.02 5.43 -16.56
C TYR A 166 31.45 5.56 -17.13
N ASP A 167 31.61 6.20 -18.28
CA ASP A 167 32.92 6.62 -18.83
C ASP A 167 33.27 8.06 -18.43
#